data_dd03e4e2828ea6829dcf914f211f4412
#
_entry.id   dd03e4e2828ea6829dcf914f211f4412
#
_cell.length_a   1.000
_cell.length_b   1.000
_cell.length_c   1.000
_cell.angle_alpha   90.00
_cell.angle_beta   90.00
_cell.angle_gamma   90.00
#
_symmetry.space_group_name_H-M   'P 1'
#
loop_
_entity.id
_entity.type
_entity.pdbx_description
1 polymer ?
#
loop_
_entity_poly.entity_id
_entity_poly.type
_entity_poly.pdbx_seq_one_letter_code
_entity_poly.pdbx_strand_id
1 'polypeptide(L)'
;MKRITAILISVTMCISAAFFSACAEKTSDSLGSDPSAQSGTSGENSEDKAPKGKVEGVEYAAENVDDIDYWSTENSLNNDACRLAGIVRSPYFEVRINAAEVSVFAERTTRGVHSFAYADIYDAEDGMALDVEITTHEERTNPVVLPENAGVTATVQGKTVKARIVEYGAYTFTFDRDGVLKDGSQLPLTLMIKPREEPVVPAGYAVREIEPGEYPISEMTFTEENTVYYFKKGAYTIDGMEIPSNSVVYYEPGCVFSVKPLTLDEATGKPAVGDIISSKRTENVKILGRAAFDFSYRAGNDTNFRLAFSFELVKNLSVSGLNSVNSAGWTVCFTNCEDVSVRDLIVIAYRTYSDGVMLSDCKDASVSGCFVRTGDDAMEVKSTSSGSVKTDNVVFENNAVWTDKGIAYGAVYESNHDQRNVIWRNNSVGFALAQWTDHLGCTTVCMEGKSADVVNEDLHFENIEIYTSYCPVTTIVLHNGGTVRNIYFKKITAKYVSLNPDIFRGAIDLMVRNTDRGDIEDFQIKTLYFDHIEIGGEKLTNSNKTEMVTHKFADGFVFDYNRVDTQL
;
A
#
# COMPACT_ATOMS: atom_id res chain seq x y z
N MET A 1 -14.91 18.30 -28.62
CA MET A 1 -14.65 19.63 -28.06
C MET A 1 -15.72 19.94 -27.03
N LYS A 2 -15.52 19.61 -25.77
CA LYS A 2 -16.26 20.18 -24.63
C LYS A 2 -15.23 20.33 -23.50
N ARG A 3 -15.02 21.56 -23.09
CA ARG A 3 -14.09 21.95 -22.03
C ARG A 3 -14.64 21.46 -20.68
N ILE A 4 -13.84 20.73 -19.92
CA ILE A 4 -14.10 20.42 -18.52
C ILE A 4 -13.41 21.51 -17.71
N THR A 5 -14.21 22.28 -16.98
CA THR A 5 -13.74 23.36 -16.12
C THR A 5 -13.53 22.78 -14.73
N ALA A 6 -12.30 22.71 -14.28
CA ALA A 6 -11.98 22.37 -12.90
C ALA A 6 -12.35 23.53 -11.99
N ILE A 7 -13.17 23.29 -10.98
CA ILE A 7 -13.54 24.28 -9.96
C ILE A 7 -12.53 24.17 -8.81
N LEU A 8 -11.71 25.19 -8.67
CA LEU A 8 -10.87 25.43 -7.49
C LEU A 8 -11.76 25.96 -6.36
N ILE A 9 -11.83 25.23 -5.25
CA ILE A 9 -12.39 25.77 -4.01
C ILE A 9 -11.24 26.33 -3.19
N SER A 10 -11.11 27.67 -3.15
CA SER A 10 -10.20 28.36 -2.25
C SER A 10 -10.91 28.62 -0.92
N VAL A 11 -10.40 28.02 0.14
CA VAL A 11 -10.82 28.36 1.51
C VAL A 11 -9.84 29.38 2.08
N THR A 12 -10.32 30.60 2.30
CA THR A 12 -9.59 31.69 2.95
C THR A 12 -9.66 31.50 4.46
N MET A 13 -8.52 31.30 5.12
CA MET A 13 -8.44 31.33 6.59
C MET A 13 -7.69 32.56 7.08
N CYS A 14 -8.32 33.28 7.98
CA CYS A 14 -7.75 34.41 8.73
C CYS A 14 -6.72 33.95 9.75
N ILE A 15 -5.60 34.66 9.77
CA ILE A 15 -4.47 34.47 10.70
C ILE A 15 -4.73 35.25 11.97
N SER A 16 -4.54 34.63 13.12
CA SER A 16 -4.27 35.33 14.38
C SER A 16 -2.96 34.81 14.96
N ALA A 17 -1.98 35.68 15.01
CA ALA A 17 -0.68 35.45 15.60
C ALA A 17 -0.71 35.72 17.10
N ALA A 18 -0.09 34.83 17.90
CA ALA A 18 0.39 35.19 19.23
C ALA A 18 1.71 34.48 19.52
N PHE A 19 2.69 35.28 19.86
CA PHE A 19 4.05 34.93 20.27
C PHE A 19 4.06 34.14 21.57
N PHE A 20 4.98 33.19 21.73
CA PHE A 20 5.86 33.12 22.90
C PHE A 20 7.13 32.32 22.63
N SER A 21 8.23 32.95 22.97
CA SER A 21 9.62 32.47 22.95
C SER A 21 9.96 31.79 24.28
N ALA A 22 10.68 30.67 24.24
CA ALA A 22 11.63 30.34 25.30
C ALA A 22 12.65 29.28 24.81
N CYS A 23 13.91 29.61 24.97
CA CYS A 23 15.11 28.80 24.77
C CYS A 23 15.18 27.59 25.71
N ALA A 24 15.74 26.48 25.24
CA ALA A 24 16.69 25.70 26.04
C ALA A 24 17.56 24.83 25.13
N GLU A 25 18.84 25.09 25.18
CA GLU A 25 19.92 24.23 24.69
C GLU A 25 19.91 22.87 25.42
N LYS A 26 20.20 21.79 24.70
CA LYS A 26 21.14 20.76 25.18
C LYS A 26 21.60 19.78 24.10
N THR A 27 22.87 19.88 23.81
CA THR A 27 23.92 18.85 23.71
C THR A 27 23.70 17.64 22.81
N SER A 28 24.52 17.68 21.77
CA SER A 28 25.00 16.54 20.97
C SER A 28 25.55 15.41 21.85
N ASP A 29 25.12 14.20 21.58
CA ASP A 29 25.93 13.03 21.85
C ASP A 29 25.91 12.04 20.67
N SER A 30 27.12 11.61 20.43
CA SER A 30 27.70 10.80 19.39
C SER A 30 26.90 9.54 19.01
N LEU A 31 26.67 9.38 17.72
CA LEU A 31 26.35 8.12 17.06
C LEU A 31 27.53 7.14 17.17
N GLY A 32 27.33 6.10 17.94
CA GLY A 32 28.21 4.94 18.06
C GLY A 32 27.97 3.94 16.93
N SER A 33 29.09 3.60 16.34
CA SER A 33 29.46 2.46 15.49
C SER A 33 28.45 1.33 15.23
N ASP A 34 28.29 1.12 13.96
CA ASP A 34 27.83 -0.03 13.18
C ASP A 34 28.25 -1.41 13.76
N PRO A 35 27.33 -2.34 14.00
CA PRO A 35 27.66 -3.75 14.12
C PRO A 35 27.52 -4.42 12.76
N SER A 36 28.65 -4.72 12.12
CA SER A 36 28.79 -5.61 10.98
C SER A 36 28.01 -6.92 11.21
N ALA A 37 26.95 -7.10 10.46
CA ALA A 37 26.24 -8.36 10.37
C ALA A 37 27.12 -9.40 9.67
N GLN A 38 27.69 -10.30 10.42
CA GLN A 38 28.22 -11.57 9.91
C GLN A 38 27.04 -12.43 9.44
N SER A 39 26.92 -12.60 8.14
CA SER A 39 26.10 -13.64 7.54
C SER A 39 26.74 -15.00 7.78
N GLY A 40 26.34 -15.64 8.87
CA GLY A 40 26.61 -17.05 9.10
C GLY A 40 25.56 -17.89 8.38
N THR A 41 25.86 -18.34 7.17
CA THR A 41 25.11 -19.42 6.51
C THR A 41 25.43 -20.75 7.21
N SER A 42 24.65 -21.09 8.22
CA SER A 42 24.48 -22.49 8.62
C SER A 42 23.17 -22.97 8.01
N GLY A 43 23.27 -23.65 6.88
CA GLY A 43 22.18 -24.41 6.28
C GLY A 43 21.80 -25.57 7.19
N GLU A 44 21.03 -25.34 8.23
CA GLU A 44 20.22 -26.38 8.85
C GLU A 44 18.97 -26.55 8.00
N ASN A 45 18.78 -27.74 7.46
CA ASN A 45 17.56 -28.13 6.75
C ASN A 45 16.33 -27.79 7.60
N SER A 46 15.52 -26.84 7.13
CA SER A 46 14.31 -26.39 7.79
C SER A 46 13.19 -27.46 7.83
N GLU A 47 13.41 -28.60 7.17
CA GLU A 47 12.42 -29.68 7.04
C GLU A 47 12.22 -30.54 8.28
N ASP A 48 13.14 -30.54 9.24
CA ASP A 48 13.13 -31.46 10.39
C ASP A 48 12.57 -30.88 11.72
N LYS A 49 12.14 -29.62 11.75
CA LYS A 49 11.58 -29.05 12.99
C LYS A 49 10.09 -29.32 13.07
N ALA A 50 9.61 -29.84 14.21
CA ALA A 50 8.17 -29.95 14.47
C ALA A 50 7.48 -28.57 14.32
N PRO A 51 6.19 -28.53 13.89
CA PRO A 51 5.42 -27.29 13.84
C PRO A 51 5.44 -26.54 15.17
N LYS A 52 5.67 -25.23 15.13
CA LYS A 52 5.70 -24.35 16.30
C LYS A 52 4.83 -23.12 16.07
N GLY A 53 4.16 -22.69 17.11
CA GLY A 53 3.21 -21.59 17.12
C GLY A 53 1.78 -22.09 16.97
N LYS A 54 0.89 -21.56 17.81
CA LYS A 54 -0.54 -21.76 17.66
C LYS A 54 -1.06 -20.79 16.63
N VAL A 55 -2.02 -21.26 15.85
CA VAL A 55 -2.61 -20.51 14.74
C VAL A 55 -4.08 -20.25 15.03
N GLU A 56 -4.49 -19.03 14.91
CA GLU A 56 -5.90 -18.61 14.91
C GLU A 56 -6.20 -17.87 13.61
N GLY A 57 -6.98 -18.50 12.73
CA GLY A 57 -7.48 -17.84 11.52
C GLY A 57 -8.50 -16.77 11.88
N VAL A 58 -8.38 -15.59 11.27
CA VAL A 58 -9.38 -14.54 11.44
C VAL A 58 -10.62 -14.92 10.65
N GLU A 59 -11.75 -15.03 11.33
CA GLU A 59 -13.02 -15.45 10.77
C GLU A 59 -13.95 -14.24 10.61
N TYR A 60 -14.16 -13.81 9.37
CA TYR A 60 -15.10 -12.75 9.03
C TYR A 60 -16.49 -13.34 8.70
N ALA A 61 -17.54 -12.63 9.03
CA ALA A 61 -18.88 -12.90 8.52
C ALA A 61 -18.89 -12.63 7.00
N ALA A 62 -19.02 -13.68 6.20
CA ALA A 62 -18.93 -13.60 4.76
C ALA A 62 -19.90 -14.57 4.09
N GLU A 63 -20.37 -14.21 2.89
CA GLU A 63 -21.22 -15.07 2.10
C GLU A 63 -20.42 -16.15 1.38
N ASN A 64 -21.02 -17.34 1.19
CA ASN A 64 -20.50 -18.38 0.34
C ASN A 64 -20.97 -18.13 -1.09
N VAL A 65 -20.07 -18.20 -2.04
CA VAL A 65 -20.36 -18.10 -3.47
C VAL A 65 -19.69 -19.26 -4.20
N ASP A 66 -20.31 -19.70 -5.29
CA ASP A 66 -19.77 -20.80 -6.11
C ASP A 66 -18.68 -20.30 -7.08
N ASP A 67 -18.77 -19.03 -7.49
CA ASP A 67 -17.82 -18.38 -8.40
C ASP A 67 -17.89 -16.86 -8.23
N ILE A 68 -16.86 -16.16 -8.69
CA ILE A 68 -16.79 -14.70 -8.69
C ILE A 68 -16.66 -14.21 -10.13
N ASP A 69 -17.74 -13.67 -10.67
CA ASP A 69 -17.75 -13.08 -12.01
C ASP A 69 -17.01 -11.74 -12.04
N TYR A 70 -15.75 -11.78 -12.46
CA TYR A 70 -14.93 -10.58 -12.61
C TYR A 70 -14.93 -10.01 -14.03
N TRP A 71 -15.54 -10.70 -15.01
CA TRP A 71 -15.68 -10.23 -16.39
C TRP A 71 -17.00 -9.52 -16.69
N SER A 72 -17.95 -9.50 -15.76
CA SER A 72 -19.24 -8.88 -15.97
C SER A 72 -19.10 -7.39 -16.30
N THR A 73 -19.77 -6.98 -17.39
CA THR A 73 -19.81 -5.56 -17.81
C THR A 73 -20.61 -4.69 -16.84
N GLU A 74 -21.49 -5.28 -16.03
CA GLU A 74 -22.20 -4.60 -14.95
C GLU A 74 -21.23 -4.13 -13.86
N ASN A 75 -20.06 -4.70 -13.86
CA ASN A 75 -18.95 -4.41 -12.99
C ASN A 75 -17.85 -3.57 -13.67
N SER A 76 -18.17 -2.74 -14.63
CA SER A 76 -17.18 -1.85 -15.24
C SER A 76 -16.61 -0.88 -14.19
N LEU A 77 -15.36 -0.48 -14.36
CA LEU A 77 -14.61 0.37 -13.41
C LEU A 77 -15.31 1.67 -13.01
N ASN A 78 -16.28 2.11 -13.80
CA ASN A 78 -17.02 3.35 -13.63
C ASN A 78 -18.51 3.12 -13.29
N ASN A 79 -18.89 1.89 -12.92
CA ASN A 79 -20.28 1.59 -12.63
C ASN A 79 -20.52 1.53 -11.12
N ASP A 80 -21.48 2.33 -10.64
CA ASP A 80 -21.96 2.35 -9.26
C ASP A 80 -22.58 1.02 -8.81
N ALA A 81 -22.94 0.16 -9.77
CA ALA A 81 -23.53 -1.16 -9.54
C ALA A 81 -22.49 -2.29 -9.39
N CYS A 82 -21.23 -1.97 -9.21
CA CYS A 82 -20.19 -2.96 -9.04
C CYS A 82 -20.34 -3.67 -7.68
N ARG A 83 -21.16 -4.71 -7.68
CA ARG A 83 -21.52 -5.42 -6.46
C ARG A 83 -21.02 -6.86 -6.47
N LEU A 84 -19.80 -7.05 -5.99
CA LEU A 84 -19.65 -8.09 -4.98
C LEU A 84 -20.09 -7.42 -3.68
N ALA A 85 -21.30 -7.69 -3.24
CA ALA A 85 -21.80 -7.10 -2.02
C ALA A 85 -21.16 -7.81 -0.85
N GLY A 86 -20.18 -7.17 -0.26
CA GLY A 86 -19.56 -7.70 0.94
C GLY A 86 -18.32 -8.56 0.69
N ILE A 87 -17.69 -8.93 1.79
CA ILE A 87 -16.61 -9.90 1.78
C ILE A 87 -17.20 -11.28 1.54
N VAL A 88 -16.69 -12.00 0.55
CA VAL A 88 -17.12 -13.35 0.22
C VAL A 88 -16.05 -14.37 0.61
N ARG A 89 -16.46 -15.58 0.90
CA ARG A 89 -15.52 -16.70 1.05
C ARG A 89 -14.96 -17.09 -0.31
N SER A 90 -13.67 -17.37 -0.34
CA SER A 90 -13.04 -17.81 -1.58
C SER A 90 -13.59 -19.18 -2.01
N PRO A 91 -14.14 -19.32 -3.22
CA PRO A 91 -14.52 -20.60 -3.77
C PRO A 91 -13.30 -21.37 -4.34
N TYR A 92 -12.11 -20.75 -4.35
CA TYR A 92 -10.94 -21.28 -5.06
C TYR A 92 -9.92 -21.95 -4.16
N PHE A 93 -9.91 -21.66 -2.86
CA PHE A 93 -8.88 -22.13 -1.92
C PHE A 93 -9.46 -22.50 -0.55
N GLU A 94 -8.94 -23.61 0.00
CA GLU A 94 -9.04 -23.94 1.40
C GLU A 94 -7.63 -23.94 1.99
N VAL A 95 -7.46 -23.46 3.21
CA VAL A 95 -6.15 -23.34 3.85
C VAL A 95 -6.17 -23.98 5.24
N ARG A 96 -5.10 -24.72 5.52
CA ARG A 96 -4.76 -25.19 6.85
C ARG A 96 -3.35 -24.79 7.21
N ILE A 97 -3.16 -24.32 8.44
CA ILE A 97 -1.86 -23.98 8.98
C ILE A 97 -1.70 -24.72 10.31
N ASN A 98 -0.66 -25.57 10.45
CA ASN A 98 -0.50 -26.47 11.58
C ASN A 98 -1.77 -27.27 11.89
N ALA A 99 -2.45 -27.75 10.85
CA ALA A 99 -3.75 -28.44 10.88
C ALA A 99 -4.97 -27.61 11.33
N ALA A 100 -4.79 -26.36 11.77
CA ALA A 100 -5.90 -25.44 12.02
C ALA A 100 -6.47 -24.93 10.69
N GLU A 101 -7.78 -24.93 10.54
CA GLU A 101 -8.46 -24.34 9.39
C GLU A 101 -8.35 -22.81 9.48
N VAL A 102 -8.03 -22.18 8.34
CA VAL A 102 -7.93 -20.73 8.20
C VAL A 102 -8.89 -20.29 7.12
N SER A 103 -9.83 -19.45 7.47
CA SER A 103 -10.83 -18.95 6.51
C SER A 103 -10.19 -18.07 5.43
N VAL A 104 -10.54 -18.37 4.20
CA VAL A 104 -10.05 -17.66 3.01
C VAL A 104 -11.17 -16.84 2.43
N PHE A 105 -10.90 -15.57 2.20
CA PHE A 105 -11.80 -14.61 1.59
C PHE A 105 -11.29 -14.25 0.21
N ALA A 106 -12.15 -13.67 -0.59
CA ALA A 106 -11.78 -13.26 -1.93
C ALA A 106 -12.41 -11.93 -2.30
N GLU A 107 -11.68 -11.21 -3.12
CA GLU A 107 -12.14 -9.95 -3.71
C GLU A 107 -11.81 -9.94 -5.20
N ARG A 108 -12.68 -9.31 -5.93
CA ARG A 108 -12.49 -9.03 -7.32
C ARG A 108 -11.33 -8.05 -7.54
N THR A 109 -10.63 -8.21 -8.65
CA THR A 109 -9.59 -7.30 -9.11
C THR A 109 -9.78 -6.97 -10.59
N THR A 110 -8.98 -6.09 -11.14
CA THR A 110 -9.04 -5.75 -12.57
C THR A 110 -8.78 -6.97 -13.46
N ARG A 111 -8.02 -7.97 -12.99
CA ARG A 111 -7.55 -9.11 -13.79
C ARG A 111 -7.97 -10.47 -13.29
N GLY A 112 -8.91 -10.54 -12.41
CA GLY A 112 -9.37 -11.80 -11.84
C GLY A 112 -9.80 -11.62 -10.41
N VAL A 113 -9.46 -12.59 -9.57
CA VAL A 113 -9.82 -12.61 -8.16
C VAL A 113 -8.57 -12.76 -7.32
N HIS A 114 -8.47 -12.00 -6.25
CA HIS A 114 -7.42 -12.15 -5.26
C HIS A 114 -8.02 -12.75 -3.99
N SER A 115 -7.56 -13.94 -3.63
CA SER A 115 -7.92 -14.56 -2.36
C SER A 115 -6.96 -14.15 -1.26
N PHE A 116 -7.47 -13.98 -0.05
CA PHE A 116 -6.65 -13.60 1.09
C PHE A 116 -7.11 -14.26 2.39
N ALA A 117 -6.18 -14.44 3.29
CA ALA A 117 -6.44 -14.92 4.64
C ALA A 117 -5.54 -14.23 5.64
N TYR A 118 -6.03 -14.04 6.85
CA TYR A 118 -5.27 -13.51 7.97
C TYR A 118 -5.15 -14.57 9.05
N ALA A 119 -3.92 -14.87 9.47
CA ALA A 119 -3.65 -15.81 10.55
C ALA A 119 -2.81 -15.12 11.64
N ASP A 120 -3.38 -15.05 12.82
CA ASP A 120 -2.69 -14.61 14.03
C ASP A 120 -1.95 -15.79 14.66
N ILE A 121 -0.69 -15.56 14.98
CA ILE A 121 0.20 -16.55 15.59
C ILE A 121 0.53 -16.13 17.01
N TYR A 122 0.43 -17.06 17.91
CA TYR A 122 0.80 -16.90 19.32
C TYR A 122 1.58 -18.10 19.83
N ASP A 123 2.19 -18.00 21.00
CA ASP A 123 3.06 -19.03 21.58
C ASP A 123 4.24 -19.41 20.66
N ALA A 124 4.85 -18.40 19.99
CA ALA A 124 5.98 -18.58 19.07
C ALA A 124 7.26 -17.86 19.53
N GLU A 125 7.43 -17.65 20.84
CA GLU A 125 8.56 -16.92 21.42
C GLU A 125 9.93 -17.56 21.09
N ASP A 126 9.97 -18.90 20.97
CA ASP A 126 11.18 -19.65 20.61
C ASP A 126 11.37 -19.85 19.09
N GLY A 127 10.70 -19.05 18.28
CA GLY A 127 10.68 -19.16 16.83
C GLY A 127 9.44 -19.87 16.31
N MET A 128 9.06 -19.54 15.10
CA MET A 128 7.88 -20.02 14.40
C MET A 128 8.26 -21.08 13.38
N ALA A 129 7.40 -22.08 13.20
CA ALA A 129 7.50 -23.04 12.10
C ALA A 129 6.09 -23.53 11.75
N LEU A 130 5.56 -23.06 10.64
CA LEU A 130 4.19 -23.30 10.21
C LEU A 130 4.16 -24.20 9.00
N ASP A 131 3.49 -25.34 9.13
CA ASP A 131 3.15 -26.20 8.00
C ASP A 131 1.87 -25.68 7.35
N VAL A 132 2.00 -25.17 6.14
CA VAL A 132 0.89 -24.62 5.35
C VAL A 132 0.46 -25.65 4.32
N GLU A 133 -0.82 -25.97 4.31
CA GLU A 133 -1.46 -26.82 3.31
C GLU A 133 -2.61 -26.04 2.65
N ILE A 134 -2.55 -25.92 1.33
CA ILE A 134 -3.55 -25.22 0.52
C ILE A 134 -4.18 -26.24 -0.42
N THR A 135 -5.51 -26.38 -0.36
CA THR A 135 -6.28 -27.12 -1.35
C THR A 135 -6.82 -26.15 -2.38
N THR A 136 -6.51 -26.39 -3.65
CA THR A 136 -6.99 -25.58 -4.77
C THR A 136 -8.23 -26.22 -5.39
N HIS A 137 -9.14 -25.40 -5.90
CA HIS A 137 -10.36 -25.90 -6.55
C HIS A 137 -10.05 -26.76 -7.79
N GLU A 138 -9.00 -26.40 -8.53
CA GLU A 138 -8.49 -27.14 -9.68
C GLU A 138 -7.03 -27.56 -9.46
N GLU A 139 -6.53 -28.54 -10.22
CA GLU A 139 -5.12 -28.88 -10.21
C GLU A 139 -4.28 -27.70 -10.67
N ARG A 140 -3.20 -27.44 -9.97
CA ARG A 140 -2.24 -26.37 -10.26
C ARG A 140 -0.86 -26.96 -10.50
N THR A 141 -0.02 -26.20 -11.19
CA THR A 141 1.38 -26.53 -11.44
C THR A 141 2.29 -25.36 -11.08
N ASN A 142 3.57 -25.63 -10.93
CA ASN A 142 4.60 -24.61 -10.73
C ASN A 142 4.23 -23.59 -9.64
N PRO A 143 4.00 -24.00 -8.38
CA PRO A 143 3.67 -23.08 -7.31
C PRO A 143 4.86 -22.16 -7.04
N VAL A 144 4.59 -20.88 -6.87
CA VAL A 144 5.55 -19.86 -6.49
C VAL A 144 5.03 -19.16 -5.25
N VAL A 145 5.92 -18.93 -4.29
CA VAL A 145 5.61 -18.14 -3.10
C VAL A 145 6.39 -16.83 -3.17
N LEU A 146 5.69 -15.73 -3.06
CA LEU A 146 6.28 -14.40 -3.11
C LEU A 146 6.21 -13.74 -1.72
N PRO A 147 7.22 -12.96 -1.34
CA PRO A 147 8.45 -12.69 -2.08
C PRO A 147 9.39 -13.91 -2.15
N GLU A 148 10.10 -14.09 -3.28
CA GLU A 148 11.01 -15.24 -3.44
C GLU A 148 12.18 -15.19 -2.45
N ASN A 149 12.65 -13.99 -2.09
CA ASN A 149 13.73 -13.79 -1.12
C ASN A 149 13.36 -14.19 0.32
N ALA A 150 12.08 -14.44 0.62
CA ALA A 150 11.67 -15.08 1.87
C ALA A 150 12.10 -16.55 1.96
N GLY A 151 12.58 -17.14 0.85
CA GLY A 151 13.11 -18.50 0.81
C GLY A 151 12.06 -19.59 1.05
N VAL A 152 10.78 -19.29 0.99
CA VAL A 152 9.69 -20.24 1.15
C VAL A 152 9.50 -21.02 -0.14
N THR A 153 9.69 -22.35 -0.05
CA THR A 153 9.47 -23.25 -1.19
C THR A 153 8.13 -23.93 -1.04
N ALA A 154 7.38 -24.01 -2.13
CA ALA A 154 6.14 -24.78 -2.19
C ALA A 154 6.28 -26.01 -3.07
N THR A 155 5.61 -27.09 -2.70
CA THR A 155 5.46 -28.31 -3.50
C THR A 155 3.99 -28.52 -3.81
N VAL A 156 3.69 -29.14 -4.97
CA VAL A 156 2.31 -29.42 -5.38
C VAL A 156 2.13 -30.88 -5.73
N GLN A 157 1.01 -31.45 -5.31
CA GLN A 157 0.56 -32.77 -5.69
C GLN A 157 -0.95 -32.72 -6.00
N GLY A 158 -1.30 -32.75 -7.26
CA GLY A 158 -2.68 -32.59 -7.70
C GLY A 158 -3.24 -31.23 -7.29
N LYS A 159 -4.24 -31.24 -6.41
CA LYS A 159 -4.88 -30.02 -5.87
C LYS A 159 -4.27 -29.53 -4.56
N THR A 160 -3.27 -30.21 -4.02
CA THR A 160 -2.70 -29.87 -2.72
C THR A 160 -1.33 -29.23 -2.89
N VAL A 161 -1.18 -28.04 -2.32
CA VAL A 161 0.08 -27.29 -2.24
C VAL A 161 0.55 -27.28 -0.79
N LYS A 162 1.84 -27.55 -0.57
CA LYS A 162 2.45 -27.56 0.76
C LYS A 162 3.64 -26.62 0.81
N ALA A 163 3.74 -25.87 1.87
CA ALA A 163 4.86 -24.98 2.14
C ALA A 163 5.17 -24.93 3.63
N ARG A 164 6.36 -24.45 3.97
CA ARG A 164 6.75 -24.21 5.35
C ARG A 164 7.16 -22.76 5.53
N ILE A 165 6.54 -22.06 6.47
CA ILE A 165 6.78 -20.65 6.78
C ILE A 165 7.40 -20.55 8.18
N VAL A 166 8.49 -19.79 8.30
CA VAL A 166 9.26 -19.65 9.55
C VAL A 166 9.38 -18.21 10.04
N GLU A 167 8.87 -17.26 9.28
CA GLU A 167 8.90 -15.82 9.60
C GLU A 167 7.52 -15.19 9.43
N TYR A 168 7.27 -14.08 10.11
CA TYR A 168 6.07 -13.28 9.90
C TYR A 168 6.15 -12.55 8.57
N GLY A 169 5.04 -12.40 7.88
CA GLY A 169 5.01 -11.72 6.59
C GLY A 169 3.69 -11.84 5.85
N ALA A 170 3.65 -11.23 4.68
CA ALA A 170 2.63 -11.44 3.67
C ALA A 170 3.19 -12.38 2.59
N TYR A 171 2.59 -13.55 2.43
CA TYR A 171 3.02 -14.57 1.49
C TYR A 171 1.98 -14.77 0.42
N THR A 172 2.32 -14.46 -0.84
CA THR A 172 1.42 -14.67 -1.96
C THR A 172 1.78 -15.94 -2.71
N PHE A 173 0.86 -16.89 -2.71
CA PHE A 173 0.92 -18.10 -3.50
C PHE A 173 0.33 -17.82 -4.88
N THR A 174 1.12 -18.03 -5.90
CA THR A 174 0.71 -17.95 -7.29
C THR A 174 1.19 -19.17 -8.05
N PHE A 175 0.75 -19.33 -9.29
CA PHE A 175 0.99 -20.53 -10.07
C PHE A 175 1.48 -20.12 -11.45
N ASP A 176 2.41 -20.90 -12.01
CA ASP A 176 3.14 -20.53 -13.21
C ASP A 176 3.81 -19.15 -13.08
N ARG A 177 4.18 -18.54 -14.19
CA ARG A 177 4.95 -17.29 -14.18
C ARG A 177 4.21 -16.12 -13.52
N ASP A 178 2.94 -15.94 -13.87
CA ASP A 178 2.19 -14.72 -13.54
C ASP A 178 0.94 -15.02 -12.71
N GLY A 179 0.71 -16.28 -12.35
CA GLY A 179 -0.58 -16.71 -11.82
C GLY A 179 -1.73 -16.59 -12.82
N VAL A 180 -1.41 -16.38 -14.10
CA VAL A 180 -2.39 -16.18 -15.18
C VAL A 180 -2.88 -17.54 -15.65
N LEU A 181 -4.19 -17.75 -15.62
CA LEU A 181 -4.85 -18.92 -16.15
C LEU A 181 -4.91 -18.87 -17.68
N LYS A 182 -5.35 -19.97 -18.31
CA LYS A 182 -5.49 -20.07 -19.77
C LYS A 182 -6.41 -19.03 -20.39
N ASP A 183 -7.39 -18.57 -19.63
CA ASP A 183 -8.33 -17.50 -20.00
C ASP A 183 -7.80 -16.09 -19.75
N GLY A 184 -6.58 -15.96 -19.25
CA GLY A 184 -5.95 -14.68 -18.93
C GLY A 184 -6.26 -14.13 -17.54
N SER A 185 -7.04 -14.85 -16.72
CA SER A 185 -7.36 -14.45 -15.36
C SER A 185 -6.22 -14.75 -14.37
N GLN A 186 -6.24 -14.09 -13.23
CA GLN A 186 -5.32 -14.31 -12.13
C GLN A 186 -6.07 -14.75 -10.88
N LEU A 187 -5.59 -15.79 -10.22
CA LEU A 187 -6.14 -16.31 -8.96
C LEU A 187 -5.03 -16.53 -7.92
N PRO A 188 -4.35 -15.47 -7.44
CA PRO A 188 -3.40 -15.59 -6.35
C PRO A 188 -4.09 -15.70 -4.99
N LEU A 189 -3.36 -16.26 -4.02
CA LEU A 189 -3.75 -16.30 -2.61
C LEU A 189 -2.68 -15.65 -1.76
N THR A 190 -3.04 -14.62 -0.99
CA THR A 190 -2.14 -14.02 0.01
C THR A 190 -2.51 -14.47 1.41
N LEU A 191 -1.52 -15.02 2.11
CA LEU A 191 -1.59 -15.34 3.53
C LEU A 191 -0.83 -14.27 4.32
N MET A 192 -1.54 -13.54 5.17
CA MET A 192 -0.97 -12.61 6.12
C MET A 192 -0.71 -13.36 7.44
N ILE A 193 0.56 -13.65 7.72
CA ILE A 193 1.00 -14.37 8.91
C ILE A 193 1.61 -13.38 9.89
N LYS A 194 0.95 -13.11 11.01
CA LYS A 194 1.35 -12.05 11.94
C LYS A 194 1.24 -12.51 13.39
N PRO A 195 1.98 -11.85 14.32
CA PRO A 195 1.74 -12.08 15.73
C PRO A 195 0.33 -11.61 16.10
N ARG A 196 -0.29 -12.35 17.02
CA ARG A 196 -1.58 -11.95 17.59
C ARG A 196 -1.43 -10.60 18.29
N GLU A 197 -2.37 -9.73 18.05
CA GLU A 197 -2.43 -8.42 18.65
C GLU A 197 -3.50 -8.39 19.74
N GLU A 198 -3.07 -8.18 20.98
CA GLU A 198 -3.98 -8.12 22.13
C GLU A 198 -4.44 -6.66 22.38
N PRO A 199 -5.67 -6.48 22.88
CA PRO A 199 -6.15 -5.15 23.21
C PRO A 199 -5.33 -4.55 24.36
N VAL A 200 -4.86 -3.33 24.16
CA VAL A 200 -4.13 -2.59 25.20
C VAL A 200 -5.05 -1.49 25.73
N VAL A 201 -5.37 -1.56 27.02
CA VAL A 201 -6.09 -0.50 27.73
C VAL A 201 -5.06 0.36 28.48
N PRO A 202 -4.76 1.57 28.03
CA PRO A 202 -3.84 2.45 28.73
C PRO A 202 -4.37 2.82 30.12
N ALA A 203 -3.46 3.06 31.06
CA ALA A 203 -3.85 3.43 32.40
C ALA A 203 -4.70 4.74 32.39
N GLY A 204 -5.85 4.70 33.04
CA GLY A 204 -6.77 5.83 33.13
C GLY A 204 -7.76 5.95 31.96
N TYR A 205 -7.69 5.05 30.95
CA TYR A 205 -8.70 5.03 29.90
C TYR A 205 -9.96 4.28 30.35
N ALA A 206 -11.11 4.80 29.91
CA ALA A 206 -12.37 4.05 29.96
C ALA A 206 -12.45 3.04 28.81
N VAL A 207 -13.29 2.02 28.95
CA VAL A 207 -13.59 1.08 27.85
C VAL A 207 -15.07 1.24 27.48
N ARG A 208 -15.33 1.53 26.21
CA ARG A 208 -16.67 1.57 25.62
C ARG A 208 -16.79 0.41 24.64
N GLU A 209 -17.53 -0.60 25.03
CA GLU A 209 -17.85 -1.73 24.14
C GLU A 209 -18.91 -1.32 23.13
N ILE A 210 -18.72 -1.76 21.86
CA ILE A 210 -19.63 -1.48 20.76
C ILE A 210 -20.03 -2.83 20.15
N GLU A 211 -21.32 -3.11 20.24
CA GLU A 211 -21.90 -4.36 19.74
C GLU A 211 -22.11 -4.30 18.21
N PRO A 212 -22.15 -5.44 17.50
CA PRO A 212 -22.52 -5.49 16.09
C PRO A 212 -23.89 -4.86 15.82
N GLY A 213 -24.02 -4.14 14.71
CA GLY A 213 -25.27 -3.44 14.38
C GLY A 213 -25.15 -2.41 13.27
N GLU A 214 -26.21 -1.63 13.07
CA GLU A 214 -26.24 -0.52 12.12
C GLU A 214 -26.13 0.81 12.86
N TYR A 215 -25.18 1.63 12.42
CA TYR A 215 -24.84 2.88 13.10
C TYR A 215 -24.68 4.02 12.07
N PRO A 216 -25.55 5.05 12.14
CA PRO A 216 -25.34 6.27 11.38
C PRO A 216 -24.11 7.02 11.92
N ILE A 217 -23.54 7.93 11.10
CA ILE A 217 -22.34 8.69 11.48
C ILE A 217 -22.50 9.41 12.82
N SER A 218 -23.69 9.89 13.15
CA SER A 218 -23.95 10.60 14.40
C SER A 218 -23.71 9.74 15.66
N GLU A 219 -23.77 8.43 15.54
CA GLU A 219 -23.48 7.49 16.63
C GLU A 219 -22.02 7.01 16.62
N MET A 220 -21.33 7.18 15.49
CA MET A 220 -19.92 6.84 15.28
C MET A 220 -18.99 8.06 15.25
N THR A 221 -19.50 9.27 15.52
CA THR A 221 -18.69 10.44 15.82
C THR A 221 -18.36 10.42 17.31
N PHE A 222 -17.19 9.88 17.62
CA PHE A 222 -16.74 9.76 19.00
C PHE A 222 -16.16 11.08 19.50
N THR A 223 -16.43 11.41 20.74
CA THR A 223 -16.00 12.67 21.37
C THR A 223 -15.28 12.47 22.70
N GLU A 224 -15.38 11.30 23.29
CA GLU A 224 -14.76 10.99 24.57
C GLU A 224 -13.29 10.65 24.39
N GLU A 225 -12.40 11.49 24.88
CA GLU A 225 -10.98 11.22 24.99
C GLU A 225 -10.66 10.23 26.11
N ASN A 226 -9.44 9.69 26.12
CA ASN A 226 -8.99 8.67 27.06
C ASN A 226 -9.94 7.46 27.12
N THR A 227 -10.36 7.03 25.93
CA THR A 227 -11.32 5.94 25.77
C THR A 227 -10.79 4.88 24.81
N VAL A 228 -10.99 3.62 25.16
CA VAL A 228 -10.86 2.47 24.28
C VAL A 228 -12.23 2.16 23.71
N TYR A 229 -12.41 2.38 22.42
CA TYR A 229 -13.61 1.97 21.67
C TYR A 229 -13.39 0.53 21.21
N TYR A 230 -13.99 -0.40 21.92
CA TYR A 230 -13.82 -1.83 21.73
C TYR A 230 -14.97 -2.40 20.91
N PHE A 231 -14.71 -2.69 19.65
CA PHE A 231 -15.68 -3.31 18.76
C PHE A 231 -15.66 -4.83 18.94
N LYS A 232 -16.80 -5.41 19.31
CA LYS A 232 -16.98 -6.85 19.45
C LYS A 232 -16.99 -7.52 18.08
N LYS A 233 -16.53 -8.77 18.00
CA LYS A 233 -16.60 -9.58 16.79
C LYS A 233 -18.02 -9.59 16.22
N GLY A 234 -18.17 -9.33 14.92
CA GLY A 234 -19.44 -9.39 14.21
C GLY A 234 -19.56 -8.39 13.05
N ALA A 235 -20.78 -8.28 12.54
CA ALA A 235 -21.08 -7.45 11.37
C ALA A 235 -21.63 -6.09 11.76
N TYR A 236 -21.07 -5.05 11.16
CA TYR A 236 -21.44 -3.66 11.33
C TYR A 236 -21.85 -3.05 9.99
N THR A 237 -22.84 -2.20 10.01
CA THR A 237 -23.18 -1.32 8.90
C THR A 237 -22.99 0.11 9.36
N ILE A 238 -22.14 0.85 8.67
CA ILE A 238 -21.84 2.25 9.02
C ILE A 238 -21.84 3.13 7.77
N ASP A 239 -22.05 4.42 7.93
CA ASP A 239 -21.84 5.40 6.87
C ASP A 239 -20.59 6.28 7.10
N GLY A 240 -19.99 6.22 8.27
CA GLY A 240 -18.73 6.85 8.61
C GLY A 240 -18.37 6.71 10.08
N MET A 241 -17.15 7.11 10.43
CA MET A 241 -16.62 7.09 11.81
C MET A 241 -15.63 8.24 12.00
N GLU A 242 -15.76 8.97 13.08
CA GLU A 242 -14.80 10.01 13.47
C GLU A 242 -14.16 9.66 14.82
N ILE A 243 -12.82 9.71 14.85
CA ILE A 243 -12.01 9.24 15.98
C ILE A 243 -11.36 10.45 16.66
N PRO A 244 -11.55 10.66 17.97
CA PRO A 244 -10.99 11.80 18.70
C PRO A 244 -9.55 11.58 19.15
N SER A 245 -8.93 12.63 19.71
CA SER A 245 -7.63 12.54 20.36
C SER A 245 -7.63 11.58 21.55
N ASN A 246 -6.43 11.11 21.91
CA ASN A 246 -6.22 10.29 23.10
C ASN A 246 -7.13 9.06 23.14
N SER A 247 -7.25 8.36 22.04
CA SER A 247 -8.16 7.23 21.91
C SER A 247 -7.50 5.97 21.33
N VAL A 248 -8.05 4.84 21.68
CA VAL A 248 -7.71 3.54 21.10
C VAL A 248 -8.98 2.96 20.48
N VAL A 249 -8.96 2.66 19.20
CA VAL A 249 -9.99 1.87 18.54
C VAL A 249 -9.46 0.46 18.40
N TYR A 250 -10.08 -0.49 19.04
CA TYR A 250 -9.71 -1.90 18.96
C TYR A 250 -10.84 -2.70 18.33
N TYR A 251 -10.49 -3.43 17.31
CA TYR A 251 -11.38 -4.36 16.63
C TYR A 251 -11.07 -5.79 17.06
N GLU A 252 -11.99 -6.45 17.73
CA GLU A 252 -11.89 -7.87 17.98
C GLU A 252 -11.76 -8.63 16.65
N PRO A 253 -10.85 -9.65 16.55
CA PRO A 253 -10.66 -10.36 15.30
C PRO A 253 -11.97 -10.95 14.74
N GLY A 254 -12.32 -10.55 13.52
CA GLY A 254 -13.57 -10.93 12.87
C GLY A 254 -14.65 -9.83 12.80
N CYS A 255 -14.34 -8.58 13.16
CA CYS A 255 -15.19 -7.45 12.85
C CYS A 255 -15.29 -7.23 11.35
N VAL A 256 -16.51 -7.06 10.82
CA VAL A 256 -16.77 -6.75 9.40
C VAL A 256 -17.62 -5.50 9.30
N PHE A 257 -17.15 -4.53 8.54
CA PHE A 257 -17.84 -3.27 8.31
C PHE A 257 -18.31 -3.15 6.87
N SER A 258 -19.63 -3.14 6.66
CA SER A 258 -20.22 -2.73 5.40
C SER A 258 -20.40 -1.21 5.41
N VAL A 259 -19.63 -0.51 4.61
CA VAL A 259 -19.64 0.96 4.55
C VAL A 259 -20.62 1.41 3.47
N LYS A 260 -21.81 1.80 3.86
CA LYS A 260 -22.87 2.24 2.94
C LYS A 260 -23.57 3.49 3.45
N PRO A 261 -24.18 4.28 2.55
CA PRO A 261 -24.92 5.47 2.95
C PRO A 261 -26.14 5.11 3.80
N LEU A 262 -26.13 5.46 5.07
CA LEU A 262 -27.28 5.40 5.98
C LEU A 262 -27.92 6.78 6.15
N THR A 263 -27.11 7.85 6.06
CA THR A 263 -27.53 9.23 6.21
C THR A 263 -27.40 9.94 4.88
N LEU A 264 -28.46 10.54 4.42
CA LEU A 264 -28.48 11.36 3.21
C LEU A 264 -28.70 12.82 3.58
N ASP A 265 -28.06 13.72 2.87
CA ASP A 265 -28.31 15.15 2.95
C ASP A 265 -29.70 15.43 2.35
N GLU A 266 -30.59 16.07 3.13
CA GLU A 266 -31.99 16.30 2.77
C GLU A 266 -32.15 17.20 1.52
N ALA A 267 -31.19 18.10 1.29
CA ALA A 267 -31.26 19.03 0.16
C ALA A 267 -30.77 18.42 -1.15
N THR A 268 -29.80 17.50 -1.08
CA THR A 268 -29.11 16.96 -2.24
C THR A 268 -29.45 15.50 -2.54
N GLY A 269 -30.00 14.78 -1.54
CA GLY A 269 -30.24 13.33 -1.62
C GLY A 269 -28.96 12.50 -1.69
N LYS A 270 -27.79 13.10 -1.44
CA LYS A 270 -26.48 12.46 -1.48
C LYS A 270 -26.03 12.04 -0.08
N PRO A 271 -25.06 11.12 0.03
CA PRO A 271 -24.47 10.81 1.31
C PRO A 271 -24.00 12.08 2.05
N ALA A 272 -24.46 12.27 3.28
CA ALA A 272 -24.17 13.46 4.09
C ALA A 272 -22.72 13.49 4.62
N VAL A 273 -22.00 12.38 4.51
CA VAL A 273 -20.72 12.16 5.15
C VAL A 273 -19.56 12.57 4.25
N GLY A 274 -18.52 13.19 4.85
CA GLY A 274 -17.22 13.47 4.25
C GLY A 274 -16.38 12.21 4.03
N ASP A 275 -15.12 12.23 4.50
CA ASP A 275 -14.27 11.04 4.55
C ASP A 275 -14.87 9.99 5.48
N ILE A 276 -14.65 8.72 5.17
CA ILE A 276 -15.47 7.67 5.77
C ILE A 276 -15.01 7.32 7.18
N ILE A 277 -13.78 6.86 7.32
CA ILE A 277 -13.15 6.61 8.63
C ILE A 277 -12.11 7.69 8.82
N SER A 278 -12.30 8.58 9.77
CA SER A 278 -11.45 9.77 9.84
C SER A 278 -11.01 10.13 11.26
N SER A 279 -9.85 10.78 11.32
CA SER A 279 -9.39 11.50 12.50
C SER A 279 -8.70 12.78 12.02
N LYS A 280 -9.14 13.94 12.52
CA LYS A 280 -8.67 15.23 12.02
C LYS A 280 -8.30 16.16 13.16
N ARG A 281 -7.09 16.75 13.08
CA ARG A 281 -6.52 17.66 14.10
C ARG A 281 -6.52 17.03 15.48
N THR A 282 -6.01 15.81 15.55
CA THR A 282 -6.00 14.98 16.75
C THR A 282 -4.58 14.55 17.11
N GLU A 283 -4.42 13.96 18.28
CA GLU A 283 -3.17 13.38 18.72
C GLU A 283 -3.39 12.09 19.52
N ASN A 284 -2.37 11.23 19.58
CA ASN A 284 -2.37 10.00 20.36
C ASN A 284 -3.52 9.07 19.99
N VAL A 285 -3.65 8.74 18.71
CA VAL A 285 -4.67 7.83 18.18
C VAL A 285 -4.07 6.48 17.83
N LYS A 286 -4.70 5.40 18.32
CA LYS A 286 -4.32 4.03 17.95
C LYS A 286 -5.52 3.29 17.38
N ILE A 287 -5.31 2.62 16.25
CA ILE A 287 -6.31 1.75 15.61
C ILE A 287 -5.66 0.38 15.48
N LEU A 288 -6.22 -0.62 16.16
CA LEU A 288 -5.62 -1.92 16.37
C LEU A 288 -6.64 -3.05 16.15
N GLY A 289 -6.14 -4.26 15.99
CA GLY A 289 -6.95 -5.48 15.90
C GLY A 289 -7.12 -5.99 14.48
N ARG A 290 -8.22 -6.71 14.22
CA ARG A 290 -8.46 -7.35 12.92
C ARG A 290 -9.87 -7.08 12.44
N ALA A 291 -10.01 -6.09 11.59
CA ALA A 291 -11.30 -5.75 10.99
C ALA A 291 -11.20 -5.72 9.46
N ALA A 292 -12.28 -6.09 8.81
CA ALA A 292 -12.44 -5.95 7.38
C ALA A 292 -13.48 -4.87 7.06
N PHE A 293 -13.13 -3.98 6.14
CA PHE A 293 -14.00 -2.88 5.69
C PHE A 293 -14.32 -3.06 4.21
N ASP A 294 -15.60 -3.22 3.92
CA ASP A 294 -16.14 -3.31 2.57
C ASP A 294 -16.71 -1.97 2.13
N PHE A 295 -16.07 -1.37 1.13
CA PHE A 295 -16.48 -0.10 0.53
C PHE A 295 -17.27 -0.26 -0.77
N SER A 296 -17.68 -1.46 -1.13
CA SER A 296 -18.37 -1.77 -2.40
C SER A 296 -19.65 -0.98 -2.61
N TYR A 297 -20.33 -0.60 -1.54
CA TYR A 297 -21.57 0.17 -1.60
C TYR A 297 -21.38 1.67 -1.89
N ARG A 298 -20.14 2.16 -1.87
CA ARG A 298 -19.86 3.54 -2.19
C ARG A 298 -19.76 3.72 -3.69
N ALA A 299 -20.42 4.78 -4.20
CA ALA A 299 -20.27 5.18 -5.59
C ALA A 299 -18.80 5.53 -5.89
N GLY A 300 -18.26 4.98 -6.97
CA GLY A 300 -16.95 5.36 -7.48
C GLY A 300 -17.04 6.71 -8.17
N ASN A 301 -16.05 7.52 -7.92
CA ASN A 301 -15.64 8.77 -8.56
C ASN A 301 -16.72 9.81 -9.00
N ASP A 302 -16.26 10.94 -9.37
CA ASP A 302 -16.71 12.12 -10.12
C ASP A 302 -17.40 13.23 -9.34
N THR A 303 -18.25 12.97 -8.37
CA THR A 303 -18.92 14.08 -7.68
C THR A 303 -18.81 13.99 -6.16
N ASN A 304 -18.34 12.86 -5.65
CA ASN A 304 -18.24 12.59 -4.22
C ASN A 304 -16.98 11.75 -3.91
N PHE A 305 -15.83 12.16 -4.44
CA PHE A 305 -14.55 11.55 -4.09
C PHE A 305 -14.39 11.59 -2.56
N ARG A 306 -14.28 10.42 -1.95
CA ARG A 306 -14.18 10.28 -0.50
C ARG A 306 -13.09 9.28 -0.17
N LEU A 307 -12.25 9.69 0.76
CA LEU A 307 -11.20 8.85 1.29
C LEU A 307 -11.81 7.76 2.16
N ALA A 308 -11.35 6.52 1.99
CA ALA A 308 -11.84 5.42 2.81
C ALA A 308 -11.36 5.55 4.26
N PHE A 309 -10.07 5.74 4.46
CA PHE A 309 -9.46 6.10 5.73
C PHE A 309 -8.69 7.42 5.55
N SER A 310 -9.04 8.44 6.32
CA SER A 310 -8.49 9.78 6.20
C SER A 310 -7.99 10.32 7.54
N PHE A 311 -6.70 10.55 7.60
CA PHE A 311 -6.03 11.10 8.77
C PHE A 311 -5.40 12.44 8.38
N GLU A 312 -5.89 13.54 8.95
CA GLU A 312 -5.45 14.88 8.60
C GLU A 312 -4.97 15.65 9.83
N LEU A 313 -3.72 16.14 9.80
CA LEU A 313 -3.13 16.88 10.92
C LEU A 313 -3.14 16.07 12.22
N VAL A 314 -2.82 14.78 12.12
CA VAL A 314 -2.76 13.87 13.27
C VAL A 314 -1.30 13.70 13.72
N LYS A 315 -1.09 13.73 15.03
CA LYS A 315 0.20 13.51 15.64
C LYS A 315 0.19 12.28 16.54
N ASN A 316 1.25 11.45 16.44
CA ASN A 316 1.35 10.18 17.15
C ASN A 316 0.18 9.25 16.83
N LEU A 317 0.19 8.73 15.59
CA LEU A 317 -0.84 7.86 15.03
C LEU A 317 -0.30 6.45 14.80
N SER A 318 -1.01 5.43 15.25
CA SER A 318 -0.71 4.04 14.93
C SER A 318 -1.92 3.34 14.33
N VAL A 319 -1.74 2.70 13.17
CA VAL A 319 -2.80 1.95 12.48
C VAL A 319 -2.29 0.55 12.15
N SER A 320 -3.01 -0.49 12.56
CA SER A 320 -2.62 -1.87 12.26
C SER A 320 -3.80 -2.81 12.01
N GLY A 321 -3.54 -3.85 11.22
CA GLY A 321 -4.38 -5.03 11.11
C GLY A 321 -5.69 -4.86 10.35
N LEU A 322 -5.88 -3.78 9.62
CA LEU A 322 -7.09 -3.52 8.86
C LEU A 322 -7.04 -4.17 7.48
N ASN A 323 -8.16 -4.74 7.07
CA ASN A 323 -8.37 -5.21 5.72
C ASN A 323 -9.37 -4.27 5.03
N SER A 324 -8.97 -3.67 3.92
CA SER A 324 -9.83 -2.80 3.12
C SER A 324 -10.09 -3.44 1.77
N VAL A 325 -11.34 -3.61 1.44
CA VAL A 325 -11.73 -4.12 0.13
C VAL A 325 -12.55 -3.10 -0.63
N ASN A 326 -12.23 -2.99 -1.92
CA ASN A 326 -13.01 -2.29 -2.92
C ASN A 326 -13.30 -0.81 -2.62
N SER A 327 -12.30 -0.08 -2.15
CA SER A 327 -12.41 1.37 -1.96
C SER A 327 -12.77 2.09 -3.26
N ALA A 328 -13.60 3.14 -3.15
CA ALA A 328 -14.08 3.90 -4.29
C ALA A 328 -13.17 5.08 -4.66
N GLY A 329 -12.17 5.36 -3.87
CA GLY A 329 -11.18 6.42 -4.02
C GLY A 329 -9.92 6.05 -3.24
N TRP A 330 -9.06 7.00 -2.93
CA TRP A 330 -7.85 6.78 -2.14
C TRP A 330 -8.17 6.04 -0.84
N THR A 331 -7.43 4.96 -0.58
CA THR A 331 -7.82 4.02 0.47
C THR A 331 -7.34 4.45 1.84
N VAL A 332 -6.04 4.54 2.07
CA VAL A 332 -5.48 4.90 3.38
C VAL A 332 -4.62 6.14 3.23
N CYS A 333 -5.12 7.27 3.69
CA CYS A 333 -4.55 8.57 3.42
C CYS A 333 -4.14 9.29 4.70
N PHE A 334 -2.90 9.72 4.73
CA PHE A 334 -2.34 10.55 5.79
C PHE A 334 -1.94 11.90 5.17
N THR A 335 -2.45 12.99 5.73
CA THR A 335 -2.15 14.34 5.23
C THR A 335 -1.69 15.24 6.38
N ASN A 336 -0.51 15.82 6.25
CA ASN A 336 0.11 16.65 7.29
C ASN A 336 0.22 15.97 8.65
N CYS A 337 0.54 14.68 8.68
CA CYS A 337 0.67 13.91 9.90
C CYS A 337 2.13 13.82 10.36
N GLU A 338 2.33 13.69 11.67
CA GLU A 338 3.64 13.49 12.29
C GLU A 338 3.61 12.26 13.22
N ASP A 339 4.73 11.54 13.32
CA ASP A 339 4.88 10.33 14.15
C ASP A 339 3.82 9.26 13.79
N VAL A 340 3.87 8.77 12.53
CA VAL A 340 2.89 7.81 11.99
C VAL A 340 3.49 6.42 11.88
N SER A 341 2.79 5.42 12.40
CA SER A 341 3.13 4.01 12.23
C SER A 341 1.95 3.24 11.63
N VAL A 342 2.16 2.68 10.44
CA VAL A 342 1.18 1.86 9.73
C VAL A 342 1.74 0.46 9.54
N ARG A 343 0.99 -0.58 9.90
CA ARG A 343 1.49 -1.94 9.74
C ARG A 343 0.39 -2.96 9.50
N ASP A 344 0.78 -4.02 8.80
CA ASP A 344 -0.02 -5.25 8.73
C ASP A 344 -1.41 -5.05 8.09
N LEU A 345 -1.52 -4.16 7.10
CA LEU A 345 -2.75 -3.95 6.35
C LEU A 345 -2.87 -4.91 5.17
N ILE A 346 -4.10 -5.28 4.83
CA ILE A 346 -4.45 -5.85 3.53
C ILE A 346 -5.35 -4.84 2.81
N VAL A 347 -4.91 -4.36 1.65
CA VAL A 347 -5.71 -3.48 0.79
C VAL A 347 -5.90 -4.16 -0.55
N ILE A 348 -7.15 -4.40 -0.95
CA ILE A 348 -7.48 -4.95 -2.27
C ILE A 348 -8.57 -4.08 -2.88
N ALA A 349 -8.23 -3.40 -3.96
CA ALA A 349 -9.16 -2.54 -4.68
C ALA A 349 -8.85 -2.56 -6.17
N TYR A 350 -9.86 -2.36 -7.01
CA TYR A 350 -9.71 -2.41 -8.48
C TYR A 350 -10.28 -1.18 -9.17
N ARG A 351 -10.92 -0.29 -8.43
CA ARG A 351 -11.54 0.90 -8.99
C ARG A 351 -10.50 1.92 -9.43
N THR A 352 -10.85 2.76 -10.36
CA THR A 352 -10.06 3.94 -10.72
C THR A 352 -9.95 4.86 -9.50
N TYR A 353 -8.78 5.45 -9.28
CA TYR A 353 -8.43 6.28 -8.10
C TYR A 353 -8.41 5.51 -6.76
N SER A 354 -8.34 4.17 -6.78
CA SER A 354 -8.20 3.39 -5.55
C SER A 354 -6.74 3.23 -5.16
N ASP A 355 -6.05 4.34 -4.91
CA ASP A 355 -4.68 4.34 -4.39
C ASP A 355 -4.63 3.59 -3.05
N GLY A 356 -3.53 2.96 -2.75
CA GLY A 356 -3.39 2.10 -1.57
C GLY A 356 -3.09 2.87 -0.29
N VAL A 357 -1.81 3.08 0.00
CA VAL A 357 -1.34 3.80 1.18
C VAL A 357 -0.58 5.05 0.74
N MET A 358 -1.14 6.20 1.05
CA MET A 358 -0.61 7.51 0.68
C MET A 358 -0.20 8.32 1.91
N LEU A 359 1.03 8.80 1.90
CA LEU A 359 1.56 9.76 2.87
C LEU A 359 1.80 11.11 2.16
N SER A 360 0.92 12.07 2.41
CA SER A 360 1.03 13.41 1.83
C SER A 360 1.48 14.41 2.87
N ASP A 361 2.64 15.05 2.64
CA ASP A 361 3.19 16.03 3.57
C ASP A 361 3.30 15.48 5.01
N CYS A 362 3.83 14.26 5.16
CA CYS A 362 3.99 13.60 6.44
C CYS A 362 5.46 13.56 6.88
N LYS A 363 5.67 13.52 8.18
CA LYS A 363 7.00 13.48 8.78
C LYS A 363 7.10 12.38 9.84
N ASP A 364 8.31 11.76 9.93
CA ASP A 364 8.59 10.70 10.90
C ASP A 364 7.54 9.57 10.78
N ALA A 365 7.42 8.99 9.57
CA ALA A 365 6.37 8.03 9.26
C ALA A 365 6.92 6.69 8.77
N SER A 366 6.25 5.60 9.13
CA SER A 366 6.59 4.26 8.69
C SER A 366 5.39 3.45 8.23
N VAL A 367 5.54 2.70 7.13
CA VAL A 367 4.56 1.74 6.61
C VAL A 367 5.24 0.40 6.46
N SER A 368 4.77 -0.63 7.17
CA SER A 368 5.46 -1.91 7.17
C SER A 368 4.56 -3.14 7.17
N GLY A 369 5.05 -4.22 6.55
CA GLY A 369 4.41 -5.52 6.59
C GLY A 369 3.03 -5.60 5.96
N CYS A 370 2.68 -4.66 5.08
CA CYS A 370 1.39 -4.57 4.41
C CYS A 370 1.37 -5.36 3.10
N PHE A 371 0.18 -5.83 2.73
CA PHE A 371 -0.11 -6.29 1.39
C PHE A 371 -1.07 -5.32 0.71
N VAL A 372 -0.71 -4.84 -0.50
CA VAL A 372 -1.51 -3.86 -1.23
C VAL A 372 -1.69 -4.29 -2.68
N ARG A 373 -2.94 -4.45 -3.12
CA ARG A 373 -3.31 -4.63 -4.52
C ARG A 373 -4.34 -3.57 -4.91
N THR A 374 -3.99 -2.75 -5.89
CA THR A 374 -4.79 -1.57 -6.24
C THR A 374 -5.04 -1.44 -7.73
N GLY A 375 -6.08 -0.69 -8.07
CA GLY A 375 -6.37 -0.23 -9.42
C GLY A 375 -5.74 1.13 -9.74
N ASP A 376 -4.94 1.70 -8.83
CA ASP A 376 -4.16 2.92 -9.00
C ASP A 376 -2.84 2.80 -8.23
N ASP A 377 -2.22 3.89 -7.79
CA ASP A 377 -0.93 3.90 -7.12
C ASP A 377 -0.97 3.15 -5.78
N ALA A 378 0.03 2.31 -5.50
CA ALA A 378 -0.09 1.39 -4.37
C ALA A 378 0.50 1.93 -3.06
N MET A 379 1.78 2.35 -3.07
CA MET A 379 2.45 2.88 -1.88
C MET A 379 3.28 4.10 -2.22
N GLU A 380 2.81 5.25 -1.80
CA GLU A 380 3.30 6.51 -2.34
C GLU A 380 3.46 7.62 -1.31
N VAL A 381 4.32 8.56 -1.65
CA VAL A 381 4.32 9.89 -1.06
C VAL A 381 3.83 10.91 -2.07
N LYS A 382 3.03 11.85 -1.59
CA LYS A 382 2.54 13.02 -2.35
C LYS A 382 2.80 14.29 -1.56
N SER A 383 2.57 15.42 -2.19
CA SER A 383 2.51 16.72 -1.53
C SER A 383 1.30 17.49 -2.06
N THR A 384 0.15 17.22 -1.48
CA THR A 384 -1.16 17.70 -1.96
C THR A 384 -1.65 18.95 -1.24
N SER A 385 -1.13 19.19 -0.04
CA SER A 385 -1.65 20.23 0.83
C SER A 385 -0.89 21.56 0.68
N SER A 386 -1.43 22.60 1.27
CA SER A 386 -0.73 23.86 1.53
C SER A 386 -0.12 23.90 2.94
N GLY A 387 0.00 22.75 3.58
CA GLY A 387 0.25 22.61 5.00
C GLY A 387 1.65 22.99 5.48
N SER A 388 1.79 22.96 6.78
CA SER A 388 3.03 23.33 7.48
C SER A 388 4.03 22.18 7.57
N VAL A 389 3.58 20.94 7.43
CA VAL A 389 4.43 19.75 7.45
C VAL A 389 4.95 19.50 6.03
N LYS A 390 6.18 19.07 5.91
CA LYS A 390 6.78 18.62 4.66
C LYS A 390 7.15 17.16 4.79
N THR A 391 7.10 16.43 3.69
CA THR A 391 7.52 15.03 3.65
C THR A 391 9.00 14.92 4.02
N ASP A 392 9.29 14.27 5.16
CA ASP A 392 10.64 14.08 5.67
C ASP A 392 10.69 12.85 6.58
N ASN A 393 11.75 12.04 6.47
CA ASN A 393 11.96 10.84 7.27
C ASN A 393 10.78 9.85 7.20
N VAL A 394 10.50 9.36 5.99
CA VAL A 394 9.42 8.40 5.70
C VAL A 394 10.00 7.07 5.24
N VAL A 395 9.51 5.97 5.79
CA VAL A 395 10.00 4.63 5.46
C VAL A 395 8.84 3.71 5.10
N PHE A 396 8.95 3.05 3.94
CA PHE A 396 8.11 1.91 3.54
C PHE A 396 8.97 0.67 3.54
N GLU A 397 8.68 -0.32 4.39
CA GLU A 397 9.52 -1.50 4.48
C GLU A 397 8.77 -2.82 4.64
N ASN A 398 9.34 -3.90 4.10
CA ASN A 398 8.79 -5.25 4.21
C ASN A 398 7.34 -5.36 3.71
N ASN A 399 6.99 -4.58 2.68
CA ASN A 399 5.66 -4.59 2.08
C ASN A 399 5.64 -5.43 0.82
N ALA A 400 4.48 -5.99 0.50
CA ALA A 400 4.22 -6.70 -0.74
C ALA A 400 3.14 -5.98 -1.55
N VAL A 401 3.43 -5.71 -2.81
CA VAL A 401 2.54 -4.98 -3.72
C VAL A 401 2.21 -5.81 -4.95
N TRP A 402 0.98 -5.65 -5.40
CA TRP A 402 0.48 -6.12 -6.67
C TRP A 402 -0.31 -4.97 -7.31
N THR A 403 0.15 -4.42 -8.42
CA THR A 403 -0.53 -3.28 -9.05
C THR A 403 -1.08 -3.63 -10.43
N ASP A 404 -2.36 -3.32 -10.62
CA ASP A 404 -3.06 -3.61 -11.87
C ASP A 404 -3.06 -2.44 -12.86
N LYS A 405 -2.74 -1.20 -12.42
CA LYS A 405 -2.74 -0.02 -13.29
C LYS A 405 -1.73 1.06 -12.95
N GLY A 406 -1.53 1.37 -11.66
CA GLY A 406 -0.68 2.45 -11.19
C GLY A 406 0.75 1.99 -10.89
N ILE A 407 1.45 2.75 -10.08
CA ILE A 407 2.81 2.44 -9.61
C ILE A 407 2.78 1.48 -8.41
N ALA A 408 3.90 0.80 -8.16
CA ALA A 408 4.03 0.01 -6.94
C ALA A 408 4.56 0.86 -5.78
N TYR A 409 5.67 1.58 -5.98
CA TYR A 409 6.32 2.40 -4.97
C TYR A 409 6.80 3.72 -5.58
N GLY A 410 6.53 4.84 -4.93
CA GLY A 410 7.08 6.09 -5.46
C GLY A 410 6.70 7.39 -4.77
N ALA A 411 7.34 8.45 -5.26
CA ALA A 411 6.95 9.83 -5.04
C ALA A 411 6.26 10.31 -6.32
N VAL A 412 4.94 10.56 -6.26
CA VAL A 412 4.16 10.63 -7.49
C VAL A 412 3.21 11.80 -7.57
N TYR A 413 3.16 12.36 -8.76
CA TYR A 413 2.31 13.45 -9.22
C TYR A 413 2.34 14.71 -8.33
N GLU A 414 1.35 14.90 -7.49
CA GLU A 414 1.15 16.15 -6.75
C GLU A 414 2.36 16.49 -5.88
N SER A 415 3.18 17.39 -6.36
CA SER A 415 4.41 17.87 -5.70
C SER A 415 4.32 19.38 -5.45
N ASN A 416 3.52 19.79 -4.46
CA ASN A 416 3.35 21.19 -4.09
C ASN A 416 4.50 21.70 -3.21
N HIS A 417 5.18 20.79 -2.51
CA HIS A 417 6.28 21.07 -1.59
C HIS A 417 7.41 20.06 -1.75
N ASP A 418 8.56 20.39 -1.18
CA ASP A 418 9.72 19.50 -1.14
C ASP A 418 9.39 18.19 -0.43
N GLN A 419 9.91 17.10 -1.00
CA GLN A 419 9.86 15.76 -0.41
C GLN A 419 11.29 15.26 -0.27
N ARG A 420 11.66 14.77 0.90
CA ARG A 420 13.02 14.31 1.16
C ARG A 420 13.10 13.19 2.20
N ASN A 421 14.25 12.50 2.22
CA ASN A 421 14.51 11.41 3.16
C ASN A 421 13.40 10.36 3.14
N VAL A 422 13.04 9.87 1.94
CA VAL A 422 12.03 8.80 1.80
C VAL A 422 12.71 7.52 1.36
N ILE A 423 12.44 6.44 2.07
CA ILE A 423 13.08 5.15 1.85
C ILE A 423 12.02 4.08 1.61
N TRP A 424 12.07 3.43 0.45
CA TRP A 424 11.37 2.18 0.16
C TRP A 424 12.39 1.06 0.21
N ARG A 425 12.35 0.21 1.25
CA ARG A 425 13.36 -0.85 1.40
C ARG A 425 12.77 -2.21 1.75
N ASN A 426 13.44 -3.28 1.31
CA ASN A 426 13.05 -4.66 1.58
C ASN A 426 11.61 -4.96 1.14
N ASN A 427 11.18 -4.35 0.05
CA ASN A 427 9.83 -4.48 -0.47
C ASN A 427 9.78 -5.44 -1.66
N SER A 428 8.60 -5.94 -1.98
CA SER A 428 8.39 -6.82 -3.12
C SER A 428 7.22 -6.38 -3.99
N VAL A 429 7.35 -6.66 -5.29
CA VAL A 429 6.29 -6.48 -6.29
C VAL A 429 6.02 -7.84 -6.92
N GLY A 430 4.87 -8.43 -6.63
CA GLY A 430 4.48 -9.71 -7.21
C GLY A 430 4.13 -9.58 -8.69
N PHE A 431 3.41 -8.52 -9.03
CA PHE A 431 2.98 -8.22 -10.38
C PHE A 431 2.80 -6.70 -10.56
N ALA A 432 3.23 -6.19 -11.70
CA ALA A 432 3.01 -4.79 -12.05
C ALA A 432 2.57 -4.62 -13.50
N LEU A 433 1.49 -3.86 -13.68
CA LEU A 433 1.01 -3.44 -14.99
C LEU A 433 0.54 -2.00 -14.91
N ALA A 434 1.41 -1.05 -15.26
CA ALA A 434 0.99 0.33 -15.43
C ALA A 434 0.22 0.47 -16.76
N GLN A 435 -1.05 0.86 -16.66
CA GLN A 435 -1.90 1.09 -17.84
C GLN A 435 -2.02 2.59 -18.19
N TRP A 436 -1.60 3.46 -17.30
CA TRP A 436 -1.62 4.89 -17.55
C TRP A 436 -0.56 5.25 -18.60
N THR A 437 -0.94 6.11 -19.53
CA THR A 437 -0.08 6.56 -20.65
C THR A 437 1.12 7.40 -20.21
N ASP A 438 1.29 7.61 -18.91
CA ASP A 438 2.28 8.51 -18.34
C ASP A 438 3.63 7.85 -18.06
N HIS A 439 3.84 6.63 -18.57
CA HIS A 439 5.11 5.90 -18.47
C HIS A 439 5.55 5.60 -17.03
N LEU A 440 4.60 5.25 -16.19
CA LEU A 440 4.85 4.85 -14.81
C LEU A 440 5.47 3.46 -14.74
N GLY A 441 6.22 3.18 -13.68
CA GLY A 441 6.91 1.93 -13.45
C GLY A 441 6.70 1.36 -12.05
N CYS A 442 7.43 0.30 -11.74
CA CYS A 442 7.35 -0.30 -10.40
C CYS A 442 7.89 0.64 -9.33
N THR A 443 9.05 1.25 -9.58
CA THR A 443 9.63 2.28 -8.71
C THR A 443 9.64 3.61 -9.48
N THR A 444 8.93 4.59 -8.97
CA THR A 444 8.64 5.80 -9.74
C THR A 444 8.91 7.09 -8.95
N VAL A 445 9.56 8.03 -9.61
CA VAL A 445 9.56 9.44 -9.19
C VAL A 445 8.88 10.23 -10.29
N CYS A 446 7.62 10.56 -10.08
CA CYS A 446 6.82 11.35 -11.01
C CYS A 446 6.47 12.67 -10.34
N MET A 447 7.05 13.75 -10.81
CA MET A 447 6.88 15.06 -10.21
C MET A 447 6.02 15.95 -11.10
N GLU A 448 4.86 16.34 -10.59
CA GLU A 448 4.04 17.40 -11.17
C GLU A 448 4.13 18.66 -10.27
N GLY A 449 5.28 19.33 -10.33
CA GLY A 449 5.52 20.51 -9.50
C GLY A 449 4.66 21.71 -9.93
N LYS A 450 4.18 22.46 -8.95
CA LYS A 450 3.52 23.76 -9.21
C LYS A 450 4.51 24.92 -9.27
N SER A 451 5.77 24.67 -8.95
CA SER A 451 6.84 25.66 -8.92
C SER A 451 8.17 25.03 -9.31
N ALA A 452 9.01 25.78 -10.00
CA ALA A 452 10.40 25.42 -10.26
C ALA A 452 11.25 25.26 -8.99
N ASP A 453 10.79 25.79 -7.87
CA ASP A 453 11.51 25.76 -6.58
C ASP A 453 11.29 24.46 -5.80
N VAL A 454 10.36 23.60 -6.21
CA VAL A 454 10.08 22.33 -5.51
C VAL A 454 11.20 21.33 -5.76
N VAL A 455 11.64 20.68 -4.70
CA VAL A 455 12.74 19.72 -4.74
C VAL A 455 12.31 18.37 -4.14
N ASN A 456 12.47 17.32 -4.93
CA ASN A 456 12.40 15.94 -4.45
C ASN A 456 13.83 15.41 -4.35
N GLU A 457 14.28 15.14 -3.13
CA GLU A 457 15.67 14.74 -2.88
C GLU A 457 15.82 13.64 -1.83
N ASP A 458 16.96 12.93 -1.90
CA ASP A 458 17.30 11.85 -0.98
C ASP A 458 16.20 10.79 -0.91
N LEU A 459 15.76 10.33 -2.09
CA LEU A 459 14.79 9.27 -2.26
C LEU A 459 15.50 7.95 -2.54
N HIS A 460 15.21 6.92 -1.75
CA HIS A 460 15.92 5.66 -1.77
C HIS A 460 14.98 4.49 -2.08
N PHE A 461 15.28 3.77 -3.15
CA PHE A 461 14.65 2.49 -3.49
C PHE A 461 15.69 1.40 -3.29
N GLU A 462 15.58 0.63 -2.19
CA GLU A 462 16.62 -0.29 -1.76
C GLU A 462 16.09 -1.71 -1.52
N ASN A 463 16.79 -2.71 -2.07
CA ASN A 463 16.45 -4.12 -1.88
C ASN A 463 14.97 -4.41 -2.24
N ILE A 464 14.62 -4.14 -3.50
CA ILE A 464 13.27 -4.36 -4.03
C ILE A 464 13.31 -5.53 -5.00
N GLU A 465 12.47 -6.52 -4.73
CA GLU A 465 12.27 -7.68 -5.59
C GLU A 465 11.01 -7.48 -6.44
N ILE A 466 11.14 -7.63 -7.75
CA ILE A 466 10.04 -7.55 -8.70
C ILE A 466 9.94 -8.88 -9.43
N TYR A 467 8.84 -9.61 -9.20
CA TYR A 467 8.67 -10.93 -9.81
C TYR A 467 8.24 -10.82 -11.28
N THR A 468 7.12 -10.14 -11.54
CA THR A 468 6.66 -9.92 -12.93
C THR A 468 6.32 -8.45 -13.14
N SER A 469 6.82 -7.89 -14.25
CA SER A 469 6.49 -6.53 -14.67
C SER A 469 6.18 -6.42 -16.14
N TYR A 470 5.07 -5.77 -16.46
CA TYR A 470 4.68 -5.34 -17.82
C TYR A 470 4.84 -3.83 -18.02
N CYS A 471 5.47 -3.16 -17.07
CA CYS A 471 5.85 -1.76 -17.13
C CYS A 471 7.33 -1.60 -16.76
N PRO A 472 7.93 -0.43 -16.94
CA PRO A 472 9.31 -0.18 -16.54
C PRO A 472 9.57 -0.55 -15.07
N VAL A 473 10.75 -1.05 -14.79
CA VAL A 473 11.21 -1.35 -13.43
C VAL A 473 11.38 -0.05 -12.65
N THR A 474 11.94 0.95 -13.32
CA THR A 474 12.20 2.27 -12.74
C THR A 474 11.82 3.37 -13.71
N THR A 475 11.13 4.39 -13.22
CA THR A 475 10.83 5.60 -13.99
C THR A 475 11.11 6.87 -13.21
N ILE A 476 11.59 7.89 -13.91
CA ILE A 476 11.60 9.27 -13.44
C ILE A 476 10.89 10.12 -14.49
N VAL A 477 9.81 10.77 -14.11
CA VAL A 477 9.00 11.59 -15.00
C VAL A 477 8.81 12.96 -14.38
N LEU A 478 9.27 14.00 -15.07
CA LEU A 478 9.07 15.37 -14.64
C LEU A 478 8.03 16.06 -15.54
N HIS A 479 7.00 16.58 -14.90
CA HIS A 479 5.98 17.42 -15.49
C HIS A 479 6.06 18.82 -14.85
N ASN A 480 6.05 19.88 -15.61
CA ASN A 480 5.84 21.25 -15.12
C ASN A 480 6.89 21.85 -14.15
N GLY A 481 8.14 21.43 -14.20
CA GLY A 481 9.22 22.05 -13.44
C GLY A 481 9.59 21.34 -12.13
N GLY A 482 10.62 21.86 -11.48
CA GLY A 482 11.16 21.35 -10.24
C GLY A 482 12.49 20.60 -10.38
N THR A 483 13.04 20.20 -9.26
CA THR A 483 14.32 19.50 -9.18
C THR A 483 14.14 18.12 -8.54
N VAL A 484 14.67 17.10 -9.22
CA VAL A 484 14.87 15.77 -8.64
C VAL A 484 16.37 15.53 -8.48
N ARG A 485 16.83 15.23 -7.29
CA ARG A 485 18.26 15.00 -7.04
C ARG A 485 18.51 13.98 -5.93
N ASN A 486 19.70 13.35 -5.96
CA ASN A 486 20.10 12.34 -4.99
C ASN A 486 19.08 11.20 -4.92
N ILE A 487 18.78 10.57 -6.05
CA ILE A 487 17.88 9.44 -6.12
C ILE A 487 18.68 8.15 -6.20
N TYR A 488 18.40 7.24 -5.30
CA TYR A 488 19.16 6.01 -5.14
C TYR A 488 18.31 4.78 -5.49
N PHE A 489 18.73 4.06 -6.49
CA PHE A 489 18.19 2.75 -6.86
C PHE A 489 19.25 1.70 -6.54
N LYS A 490 19.02 0.89 -5.50
CA LYS A 490 20.02 -0.03 -4.98
C LYS A 490 19.44 -1.42 -4.76
N LYS A 491 20.11 -2.44 -5.29
CA LYS A 491 19.71 -3.83 -5.17
C LYS A 491 18.26 -4.05 -5.62
N ILE A 492 17.94 -3.63 -6.84
CA ILE A 492 16.63 -3.89 -7.46
C ILE A 492 16.78 -5.07 -8.40
N THR A 493 16.03 -6.13 -8.16
CA THR A 493 16.02 -7.33 -9.00
C THR A 493 14.64 -7.49 -9.61
N ALA A 494 14.56 -7.50 -10.93
CA ALA A 494 13.33 -7.77 -11.69
C ALA A 494 13.48 -9.05 -12.52
N LYS A 495 12.70 -10.08 -12.19
CA LYS A 495 12.88 -11.42 -12.76
C LYS A 495 12.28 -11.55 -14.14
N TYR A 496 11.02 -11.22 -14.29
CA TYR A 496 10.29 -11.31 -15.56
C TYR A 496 9.80 -9.92 -15.96
N VAL A 497 10.42 -9.36 -17.00
CA VAL A 497 10.04 -8.05 -17.54
C VAL A 497 9.64 -8.21 -18.99
N SER A 498 8.44 -7.76 -19.35
CA SER A 498 7.88 -7.85 -20.69
C SER A 498 7.20 -6.55 -21.06
N LEU A 499 7.95 -5.63 -21.64
CA LEU A 499 7.47 -4.31 -21.98
C LEU A 499 6.73 -4.31 -23.33
N ASN A 500 5.64 -3.56 -23.41
CA ASN A 500 5.04 -3.22 -24.69
C ASN A 500 5.88 -2.09 -25.34
N PRO A 501 6.60 -2.35 -26.44
CA PRO A 501 7.48 -1.35 -27.06
C PRO A 501 6.73 -0.16 -27.69
N ASP A 502 5.42 -0.31 -27.93
CA ASP A 502 4.59 0.79 -28.42
C ASP A 502 4.26 1.82 -27.33
N ILE A 503 4.40 1.42 -26.06
CA ILE A 503 4.12 2.26 -24.88
C ILE A 503 5.41 2.66 -24.17
N PHE A 504 6.27 1.68 -23.88
CA PHE A 504 7.46 1.85 -23.05
C PHE A 504 8.73 1.77 -23.88
N ARG A 505 9.70 2.61 -23.58
CA ARG A 505 10.97 2.68 -24.31
C ARG A 505 12.06 1.78 -23.73
N GLY A 506 12.00 1.50 -22.44
CA GLY A 506 13.00 0.69 -21.77
C GLY A 506 12.60 0.33 -20.35
N ALA A 507 13.37 -0.56 -19.75
CA ALA A 507 13.14 -1.03 -18.39
C ALA A 507 13.50 0.02 -17.32
N ILE A 508 14.40 0.93 -17.62
CA ILE A 508 14.68 2.14 -16.85
C ILE A 508 14.39 3.32 -17.78
N ASP A 509 13.37 4.09 -17.48
CA ASP A 509 12.89 5.15 -18.37
C ASP A 509 12.90 6.52 -17.68
N LEU A 510 13.73 7.41 -18.18
CA LEU A 510 13.88 8.76 -17.66
C LEU A 510 13.23 9.74 -18.63
N MET A 511 12.31 10.57 -18.14
CA MET A 511 11.52 11.43 -19.00
C MET A 511 11.33 12.83 -18.42
N VAL A 512 11.46 13.81 -19.29
CA VAL A 512 10.96 15.17 -19.04
C VAL A 512 9.83 15.41 -20.04
N ARG A 513 8.65 15.66 -19.54
CA ARG A 513 7.49 16.05 -20.34
C ARG A 513 7.19 17.52 -20.15
N ASN A 514 7.14 18.23 -21.24
CA ASN A 514 6.49 19.52 -21.26
C ASN A 514 4.99 19.25 -21.47
N THR A 515 4.18 19.41 -20.45
CA THR A 515 2.73 19.31 -20.60
C THR A 515 2.18 20.71 -20.88
N ASP A 516 1.04 20.81 -21.57
CA ASP A 516 0.35 22.06 -21.95
C ASP A 516 -0.08 22.94 -20.75
N ARG A 517 0.45 22.69 -19.55
CA ARG A 517 0.05 23.34 -18.30
C ARG A 517 0.89 24.55 -17.90
N GLY A 518 1.83 24.96 -18.70
CA GLY A 518 2.58 26.21 -18.47
C GLY A 518 4.05 26.13 -18.84
N ASP A 519 4.63 27.28 -19.13
CA ASP A 519 6.02 27.47 -19.54
C ASP A 519 6.97 27.44 -18.33
N ILE A 520 7.02 26.33 -17.58
CA ILE A 520 8.05 26.17 -16.54
C ILE A 520 9.27 25.54 -17.21
N GLU A 521 10.30 26.32 -17.44
CA GLU A 521 11.48 25.91 -18.19
C GLU A 521 12.58 25.24 -17.34
N ASP A 522 12.51 25.31 -16.00
CA ASP A 522 13.58 24.86 -15.11
C ASP A 522 13.34 23.47 -14.51
N PHE A 523 13.56 22.44 -15.33
CA PHE A 523 13.62 21.07 -14.85
C PHE A 523 15.05 20.65 -14.55
N GLN A 524 15.28 19.99 -13.43
CA GLN A 524 16.59 19.46 -13.13
C GLN A 524 16.51 18.04 -12.59
N ILE A 525 17.22 17.12 -13.26
CA ILE A 525 17.52 15.79 -12.72
C ILE A 525 19.01 15.77 -12.42
N LYS A 526 19.37 15.63 -11.16
CA LYS A 526 20.76 15.63 -10.70
C LYS A 526 21.03 14.40 -9.85
N THR A 527 22.19 13.82 -10.02
CA THR A 527 22.71 12.81 -9.11
C THR A 527 21.78 11.61 -8.93
N LEU A 528 21.71 10.77 -9.98
CA LEU A 528 21.05 9.46 -9.90
C LEU A 528 22.10 8.38 -9.62
N TYR A 529 21.78 7.48 -8.69
CA TYR A 529 22.65 6.36 -8.34
C TYR A 529 21.94 5.04 -8.65
N PHE A 530 22.59 4.20 -9.45
CA PHE A 530 22.15 2.84 -9.74
C PHE A 530 23.21 1.87 -9.22
N ASP A 531 22.87 1.06 -8.23
CA ASP A 531 23.77 0.10 -7.61
C ASP A 531 23.12 -1.28 -7.56
N HIS A 532 23.76 -2.31 -8.15
CA HIS A 532 23.28 -3.69 -8.17
C HIS A 532 21.85 -3.83 -8.73
N ILE A 533 21.62 -3.31 -9.93
CA ILE A 533 20.35 -3.45 -10.66
C ILE A 533 20.44 -4.66 -11.57
N GLU A 534 19.48 -5.57 -11.48
CA GLU A 534 19.39 -6.76 -12.33
C GLU A 534 17.98 -6.88 -12.92
N ILE A 535 17.87 -6.96 -14.25
CA ILE A 535 16.60 -6.99 -14.97
C ILE A 535 16.62 -8.15 -15.95
N GLY A 536 15.74 -9.14 -15.77
CA GLY A 536 15.67 -10.33 -16.63
C GLY A 536 16.96 -11.17 -16.62
N GLY A 537 17.72 -11.11 -15.51
CA GLY A 537 19.01 -11.76 -15.37
C GLY A 537 20.19 -10.96 -15.94
N GLU A 538 19.94 -9.77 -16.49
CA GLU A 538 20.97 -8.87 -17.00
C GLU A 538 21.29 -7.78 -15.98
N LYS A 539 22.56 -7.65 -15.61
CA LYS A 539 23.02 -6.63 -14.67
C LYS A 539 23.30 -5.32 -15.38
N LEU A 540 22.81 -4.22 -14.82
CA LEU A 540 23.15 -2.89 -15.28
C LEU A 540 24.64 -2.61 -15.00
N THR A 541 25.37 -2.22 -16.03
CA THR A 541 26.80 -1.91 -15.98
C THR A 541 27.11 -0.65 -16.78
N ASN A 542 28.31 -0.10 -16.62
CA ASN A 542 28.76 1.02 -17.44
C ASN A 542 28.84 0.71 -18.93
N SER A 543 28.95 -0.57 -19.33
CA SER A 543 29.04 -0.99 -20.72
C SER A 543 27.68 -1.09 -21.42
N ASN A 544 26.61 -1.45 -20.70
CA ASN A 544 25.27 -1.63 -21.28
C ASN A 544 24.25 -0.55 -20.86
N LYS A 545 24.67 0.43 -20.05
CA LYS A 545 23.76 1.46 -19.53
C LYS A 545 23.00 2.24 -20.60
N THR A 546 23.60 2.44 -21.78
CA THR A 546 22.95 3.13 -22.90
C THR A 546 21.84 2.31 -23.56
N GLU A 547 21.83 0.98 -23.32
CA GLU A 547 20.83 0.06 -23.83
C GLU A 547 19.71 -0.15 -22.80
N MET A 548 20.06 -0.22 -21.52
CA MET A 548 19.12 -0.48 -20.41
C MET A 548 18.42 0.79 -19.92
N VAL A 549 19.08 1.96 -19.98
CA VAL A 549 18.53 3.24 -19.54
C VAL A 549 18.12 4.05 -20.76
N THR A 550 16.85 4.26 -20.92
CA THR A 550 16.31 5.12 -21.97
C THR A 550 15.96 6.50 -21.41
N HIS A 551 16.07 7.51 -22.25
CA HIS A 551 15.71 8.86 -21.85
C HIS A 551 15.05 9.63 -23.00
N LYS A 552 14.12 10.49 -22.65
CA LYS A 552 13.53 11.48 -23.57
C LYS A 552 13.41 12.80 -22.82
N PHE A 553 14.20 13.77 -23.26
CA PHE A 553 14.20 15.11 -22.70
C PHE A 553 13.71 16.10 -23.75
N ALA A 554 13.17 17.23 -23.28
CA ALA A 554 12.89 18.36 -24.14
C ALA A 554 14.19 18.89 -24.77
N ASP A 555 14.10 19.49 -25.95
CA ASP A 555 15.25 20.04 -26.66
C ASP A 555 16.02 21.02 -25.76
N GLY A 556 17.33 20.84 -25.69
CA GLY A 556 18.21 21.68 -24.86
C GLY A 556 18.43 21.26 -23.42
N PHE A 557 17.74 20.21 -22.95
CA PHE A 557 17.96 19.69 -21.60
C PHE A 557 19.28 18.92 -21.52
N VAL A 558 20.15 19.31 -20.59
CA VAL A 558 21.41 18.62 -20.31
C VAL A 558 21.24 17.74 -19.08
N PHE A 559 21.43 16.44 -19.26
CA PHE A 559 21.36 15.44 -18.22
C PHE A 559 22.77 14.94 -17.89
N ASP A 560 23.15 15.06 -16.63
CA ASP A 560 24.36 14.45 -16.10
C ASP A 560 23.96 13.37 -15.09
N TYR A 561 23.95 12.10 -15.51
CA TYR A 561 23.72 11.02 -14.59
C TYR A 561 25.06 10.45 -14.11
N ASN A 562 25.30 10.75 -12.87
CA ASN A 562 26.55 10.47 -12.23
C ASN A 562 26.50 9.17 -11.47
N ARG A 563 27.00 8.10 -11.97
CA ARG A 563 27.36 6.89 -11.27
C ARG A 563 26.42 5.70 -11.40
N VAL A 564 26.73 4.87 -12.34
CA VAL A 564 26.47 3.44 -12.23
C VAL A 564 27.65 2.88 -11.44
N ASP A 565 27.50 2.70 -10.15
CA ASP A 565 28.50 2.07 -9.32
C ASP A 565 28.32 0.55 -9.39
N THR A 566 29.09 -0.06 -10.23
CA THR A 566 29.24 -1.51 -10.27
C THR A 566 30.46 -1.89 -9.46
N GLN A 567 30.37 -1.79 -8.15
CA GLN A 567 31.31 -2.55 -7.33
C GLN A 567 30.85 -4.01 -7.34
N LEU A 568 31.47 -4.78 -8.18
CA LEU A 568 31.51 -6.22 -8.12
C LEU A 568 32.49 -6.66 -7.07
#